data_e015354b2a51cc81c2bfe4701c3f0722
#
_entry.id   e015354b2a51cc81c2bfe4701c3f0722
#
_cell.length_a   1.000
_cell.length_b   1.000
_cell.length_c   1.000
_cell.angle_alpha   90.00
_cell.angle_beta   90.00
_cell.angle_gamma   90.00
#
_symmetry.space_group_name_H-M   'P 1'
#
loop_
_entity.id
_entity.type
_entity.pdbx_description
1 polymer ?
#
loop_
_entity_poly.entity_id
_entity_poly.type
_entity_poly.pdbx_seq_one_letter_code
_entity_poly.pdbx_strand_id
1 'polypeptide(L)'
;MGIEIGRPLGVGGISSNITVDRNRYRQSFGNNLHADTFERTGINRYTTEASIKQMISANPKILNILKEVNAPLTINMKELNQLLANHATDTKNIAEGITEHLPFSLQNRVDTKALLDAAYLHDIGKVLIPVNILNKAGKLDERETEIMHKHSELGYELLKSTDIDKKTLNLIRNHHQNAKKTGYPFVDNSFNADINLQILSIADKYSALTEKRSYKEPLDTKQALTIIYRDVQEGKLHPFVFKALVNYASEKVTAAV
;
A
#
# COMPACT_ATOMS: atom_id res chain seq x y z
N MET A 1 54.89 -33.42 32.35
CA MET A 1 54.63 -33.24 30.93
C MET A 1 53.40 -32.32 30.83
N GLY A 2 53.65 -31.02 30.64
CA GLY A 2 52.60 -30.02 30.51
C GLY A 2 52.29 -29.80 29.05
N ILE A 3 51.00 -29.75 28.70
CA ILE A 3 50.52 -29.39 27.35
C ILE A 3 50.18 -27.90 27.37
N GLU A 4 50.96 -27.10 26.63
CA GLU A 4 50.66 -25.68 26.37
C GLU A 4 49.47 -25.58 25.44
N ILE A 5 48.45 -24.84 25.87
CA ILE A 5 47.30 -24.46 25.04
C ILE A 5 47.60 -23.12 24.39
N GLY A 6 47.76 -23.14 23.06
CA GLY A 6 48.06 -21.97 22.25
C GLY A 6 46.94 -20.89 22.33
N ARG A 7 47.40 -19.62 22.35
CA ARG A 7 46.52 -18.43 22.32
C ARG A 7 45.80 -18.30 20.98
N PRO A 8 44.53 -17.86 20.94
CA PRO A 8 43.86 -17.53 19.68
C PRO A 8 44.39 -16.22 19.11
N LEU A 9 44.61 -16.24 17.81
CA LEU A 9 44.98 -15.07 17.00
C LEU A 9 43.92 -14.01 17.06
N GLY A 10 44.32 -12.77 17.35
CA GLY A 10 43.42 -11.60 17.38
C GLY A 10 42.86 -11.30 16.01
N VAL A 11 41.54 -11.28 15.93
CA VAL A 11 40.81 -10.74 14.77
C VAL A 11 40.81 -9.22 14.90
N GLY A 12 41.58 -8.55 14.06
CA GLY A 12 41.61 -7.09 13.97
C GLY A 12 40.22 -6.55 13.61
N GLY A 13 39.65 -5.80 14.54
CA GLY A 13 38.41 -5.09 14.33
C GLY A 13 38.58 -3.96 13.30
N ILE A 14 38.06 -4.13 12.11
CA ILE A 14 37.81 -3.00 11.19
C ILE A 14 36.51 -2.35 11.62
N SER A 15 36.62 -1.39 12.53
CA SER A 15 35.53 -0.44 12.81
C SER A 15 35.49 0.58 11.68
N SER A 16 34.79 0.25 10.61
CA SER A 16 34.38 1.26 9.62
C SER A 16 33.12 1.93 10.12
N ASN A 17 33.27 3.04 10.83
CA ASN A 17 32.22 4.02 11.05
C ASN A 17 31.87 4.65 9.69
N ILE A 18 30.99 3.99 8.91
CA ILE A 18 30.32 4.63 7.78
C ILE A 18 29.23 5.51 8.40
N THR A 19 29.62 6.73 8.73
CA THR A 19 28.67 7.79 9.03
C THR A 19 27.99 8.15 7.69
N VAL A 20 26.82 7.54 7.40
CA VAL A 20 26.00 7.94 6.27
C VAL A 20 25.51 9.35 6.57
N ASP A 21 26.02 10.33 5.82
CA ASP A 21 25.59 11.73 5.93
C ASP A 21 24.13 11.84 5.49
N ARG A 22 23.21 11.69 6.44
CA ARG A 22 21.75 11.80 6.26
C ARG A 22 21.33 13.18 5.72
N ASN A 23 22.15 14.22 5.91
CA ASN A 23 21.85 15.57 5.41
C ASN A 23 22.09 15.71 3.91
N ARG A 24 23.04 14.99 3.32
CA ARG A 24 23.25 15.01 1.86
C ARG A 24 22.07 14.39 1.10
N TYR A 25 21.39 13.40 1.66
CA TYR A 25 20.20 12.78 1.06
C TYR A 25 18.99 13.72 1.12
N ARG A 26 18.81 14.46 2.23
CA ARG A 26 17.75 15.48 2.35
C ARG A 26 17.89 16.65 1.37
N GLN A 27 19.11 17.00 0.97
CA GLN A 27 19.35 18.08 -0.01
C GLN A 27 19.16 17.64 -1.47
N SER A 28 19.25 16.36 -1.78
CA SER A 28 19.05 15.84 -3.15
C SER A 28 17.56 15.60 -3.48
N PHE A 29 16.72 15.36 -2.48
CA PHE A 29 15.26 15.30 -2.58
C PHE A 29 14.68 16.47 -1.79
N GLY A 30 14.66 17.66 -2.42
CA GLY A 30 14.30 18.91 -1.76
C GLY A 30 12.94 18.84 -1.06
N ASN A 31 12.84 19.58 0.05
CA ASN A 31 11.69 19.70 0.96
C ASN A 31 10.35 20.14 0.31
N ASN A 32 10.24 20.20 -1.01
CA ASN A 32 9.06 20.64 -1.76
C ASN A 32 8.40 19.53 -2.59
N LEU A 33 8.81 18.24 -2.45
CA LEU A 33 8.22 17.15 -3.24
C LEU A 33 6.77 16.79 -2.81
N HIS A 34 6.37 17.09 -1.57
CA HIS A 34 5.12 16.60 -1.01
C HIS A 34 3.84 17.26 -1.56
N ALA A 35 3.82 18.58 -1.73
CA ALA A 35 2.62 19.26 -2.25
C ALA A 35 2.66 19.37 -3.78
N ASP A 36 3.81 19.70 -4.33
CA ASP A 36 3.99 19.99 -5.76
C ASP A 36 3.86 18.74 -6.66
N THR A 37 4.25 17.53 -6.16
CA THR A 37 4.17 16.31 -6.97
C THR A 37 2.74 15.86 -7.14
N PHE A 38 1.92 16.05 -6.12
CA PHE A 38 0.52 15.65 -6.13
C PHE A 38 -0.34 16.54 -7.03
N GLU A 39 -0.09 17.86 -7.02
CA GLU A 39 -0.74 18.80 -7.93
C GLU A 39 -0.21 18.68 -9.37
N ARG A 40 1.08 18.40 -9.56
CA ARG A 40 1.69 18.22 -10.89
C ARG A 40 1.25 16.96 -11.62
N THR A 41 0.90 15.88 -10.93
CA THR A 41 0.48 14.64 -11.59
C THR A 41 -0.95 14.71 -12.11
N GLY A 42 -1.74 15.67 -11.66
CA GLY A 42 -3.15 15.81 -12.07
C GLY A 42 -3.99 14.56 -11.75
N ILE A 43 -3.53 13.73 -10.80
CA ILE A 43 -4.17 12.44 -10.47
C ILE A 43 -5.59 12.62 -9.92
N ASN A 44 -5.87 13.76 -9.30
CA ASN A 44 -7.19 14.12 -8.80
C ASN A 44 -8.26 14.23 -9.91
N ARG A 45 -7.84 14.41 -11.18
CA ARG A 45 -8.78 14.45 -12.31
C ARG A 45 -9.57 13.16 -12.51
N TYR A 46 -9.05 12.01 -12.04
CA TYR A 46 -9.72 10.72 -12.15
C TYR A 46 -10.77 10.48 -11.08
N THR A 47 -10.79 11.28 -10.03
CA THR A 47 -11.64 11.08 -8.85
C THR A 47 -12.89 11.97 -8.83
N THR A 48 -13.15 12.73 -9.91
CA THR A 48 -14.37 13.53 -10.05
C THR A 48 -15.55 12.67 -10.51
N GLU A 49 -16.76 13.05 -10.16
CA GLU A 49 -17.99 12.32 -10.59
C GLU A 49 -18.11 12.25 -12.12
N ALA A 50 -17.77 13.33 -12.82
CA ALA A 50 -17.76 13.35 -14.27
C ALA A 50 -16.78 12.33 -14.86
N SER A 51 -15.56 12.27 -14.33
CA SER A 51 -14.55 11.30 -14.75
C SER A 51 -14.98 9.87 -14.47
N ILE A 52 -15.53 9.58 -13.27
CA ILE A 52 -16.05 8.25 -12.93
C ILE A 52 -17.14 7.82 -13.92
N LYS A 53 -18.12 8.68 -14.21
CA LYS A 53 -19.17 8.40 -15.21
C LYS A 53 -18.60 8.16 -16.60
N GLN A 54 -17.62 8.95 -17.02
CA GLN A 54 -16.94 8.78 -18.31
C GLN A 54 -16.22 7.44 -18.39
N MET A 55 -15.45 7.07 -17.36
CA MET A 55 -14.73 5.80 -17.30
C MET A 55 -15.66 4.60 -17.32
N ILE A 56 -16.79 4.65 -16.60
CA ILE A 56 -17.82 3.60 -16.65
C ILE A 56 -18.39 3.45 -18.05
N SER A 57 -18.73 4.57 -18.71
CA SER A 57 -19.28 4.57 -20.06
C SER A 57 -18.29 4.04 -21.10
N ALA A 58 -17.00 4.27 -20.90
CA ALA A 58 -15.93 3.83 -21.79
C ALA A 58 -15.58 2.33 -21.66
N ASN A 59 -15.99 1.68 -20.56
CA ASN A 59 -15.58 0.30 -20.28
C ASN A 59 -16.75 -0.61 -19.85
N PRO A 60 -17.41 -1.31 -20.80
CA PRO A 60 -18.52 -2.23 -20.50
C PRO A 60 -18.15 -3.37 -19.53
N LYS A 61 -16.87 -3.69 -19.38
CA LYS A 61 -16.40 -4.76 -18.49
C LYS A 61 -16.72 -4.45 -17.01
N ILE A 62 -16.80 -3.18 -16.63
CA ILE A 62 -17.23 -2.76 -15.29
C ILE A 62 -18.62 -3.32 -14.96
N LEU A 63 -19.56 -3.18 -15.91
CA LEU A 63 -20.93 -3.71 -15.73
C LEU A 63 -20.94 -5.25 -15.65
N ASN A 64 -20.08 -5.91 -16.39
CA ASN A 64 -19.99 -7.37 -16.36
C ASN A 64 -19.47 -7.86 -14.98
N ILE A 65 -18.42 -7.22 -14.44
CA ILE A 65 -17.91 -7.54 -13.10
C ILE A 65 -19.00 -7.38 -12.03
N LEU A 66 -19.78 -6.30 -12.08
CA LEU A 66 -20.90 -6.09 -11.15
C LEU A 66 -22.00 -7.14 -11.31
N LYS A 67 -22.31 -7.54 -12.54
CA LYS A 67 -23.29 -8.60 -12.82
C LYS A 67 -22.83 -9.97 -12.31
N GLU A 68 -21.56 -10.32 -12.41
CA GLU A 68 -21.00 -11.58 -11.89
C GLU A 68 -21.33 -11.79 -10.41
N VAL A 69 -21.33 -10.73 -9.62
CA VAL A 69 -21.61 -10.77 -8.18
C VAL A 69 -23.01 -10.27 -7.81
N ASN A 70 -23.89 -10.07 -8.81
CA ASN A 70 -25.24 -9.54 -8.65
C ASN A 70 -25.27 -8.21 -7.84
N ALA A 71 -24.29 -7.35 -8.05
CA ALA A 71 -24.24 -6.02 -7.45
C ALA A 71 -24.86 -4.96 -8.38
N PRO A 72 -25.65 -4.01 -7.87
CA PRO A 72 -26.15 -2.91 -8.67
C PRO A 72 -25.02 -1.92 -9.01
N LEU A 73 -25.13 -1.23 -10.13
CA LEU A 73 -24.27 -0.09 -10.41
C LEU A 73 -24.64 1.07 -9.48
N THR A 74 -23.73 1.46 -8.63
CA THR A 74 -23.83 2.63 -7.74
C THR A 74 -22.61 3.53 -7.95
N ILE A 75 -22.75 4.84 -7.69
CA ILE A 75 -21.64 5.79 -7.69
C ILE A 75 -21.67 6.54 -6.36
N ASN A 76 -20.78 6.17 -5.45
CA ASN A 76 -20.76 6.63 -4.07
C ASN A 76 -19.67 7.70 -3.87
N MET A 77 -19.88 8.90 -4.40
CA MET A 77 -18.88 9.98 -4.37
C MET A 77 -18.56 10.46 -2.97
N LYS A 78 -19.53 10.45 -2.05
CA LYS A 78 -19.32 10.86 -0.66
C LYS A 78 -18.29 9.96 0.01
N GLU A 79 -18.46 8.65 -0.11
CA GLU A 79 -17.57 7.63 0.44
C GLU A 79 -16.19 7.68 -0.22
N LEU A 80 -16.13 7.87 -1.55
CA LEU A 80 -14.86 8.05 -2.25
C LEU A 80 -14.11 9.27 -1.73
N ASN A 81 -14.75 10.43 -1.60
CA ASN A 81 -14.10 11.65 -1.12
C ASN A 81 -13.57 11.50 0.31
N GLN A 82 -14.31 10.83 1.20
CA GLN A 82 -13.85 10.53 2.56
C GLN A 82 -12.64 9.59 2.57
N LEU A 83 -12.67 8.55 1.74
CA LEU A 83 -11.58 7.61 1.60
C LEU A 83 -10.31 8.28 1.08
N LEU A 84 -10.42 9.14 0.05
CA LEU A 84 -9.28 9.86 -0.51
C LEU A 84 -8.67 10.86 0.48
N ALA A 85 -9.51 11.58 1.25
CA ALA A 85 -9.05 12.55 2.23
C ALA A 85 -8.33 11.92 3.43
N ASN A 86 -8.67 10.70 3.81
CA ASN A 86 -8.15 10.01 4.99
C ASN A 86 -7.26 8.82 4.58
N HIS A 87 -7.86 7.67 4.42
CA HIS A 87 -7.16 6.40 4.20
C HIS A 87 -6.15 6.41 3.04
N ALA A 88 -6.54 6.91 1.88
CA ALA A 88 -5.67 6.93 0.70
C ALA A 88 -4.47 7.86 0.89
N THR A 89 -4.69 9.03 1.52
CA THR A 89 -3.62 9.96 1.87
C THR A 89 -2.67 9.36 2.90
N ASP A 90 -3.19 8.71 3.93
CA ASP A 90 -2.38 8.04 4.95
C ASP A 90 -1.59 6.86 4.35
N THR A 91 -2.23 6.04 3.54
CA THR A 91 -1.55 4.93 2.83
C THR A 91 -0.41 5.43 1.97
N LYS A 92 -0.60 6.54 1.24
CA LYS A 92 0.45 7.18 0.44
C LYS A 92 1.62 7.64 1.32
N ASN A 93 1.35 8.35 2.41
CA ASN A 93 2.39 8.86 3.32
C ASN A 93 3.17 7.71 3.99
N ILE A 94 2.48 6.62 4.35
CA ILE A 94 3.10 5.43 4.91
C ILE A 94 3.98 4.73 3.86
N ALA A 95 3.50 4.59 2.62
CA ALA A 95 4.27 3.97 1.53
C ALA A 95 5.55 4.75 1.22
N GLU A 96 5.48 6.08 1.22
CA GLU A 96 6.64 6.96 1.08
C GLU A 96 7.62 6.77 2.23
N GLY A 97 7.15 6.84 3.48
CA GLY A 97 7.99 6.64 4.66
C GLY A 97 8.63 5.25 4.71
N ILE A 98 7.92 4.19 4.32
CA ILE A 98 8.52 2.85 4.18
C ILE A 98 9.65 2.89 3.15
N THR A 99 9.45 3.54 2.00
CA THR A 99 10.45 3.63 0.93
C THR A 99 11.73 4.29 1.41
N GLU A 100 11.61 5.38 2.19
CA GLU A 100 12.75 6.10 2.77
C GLU A 100 13.57 5.26 3.77
N HIS A 101 12.93 4.28 4.43
CA HIS A 101 13.57 3.42 5.43
C HIS A 101 14.05 2.07 4.86
N LEU A 102 13.88 1.83 3.56
CA LEU A 102 14.40 0.61 2.92
C LEU A 102 15.93 0.64 2.83
N PRO A 103 16.58 -0.53 2.84
CA PRO A 103 17.97 -0.64 2.40
C PRO A 103 18.13 -0.11 0.98
N PHE A 104 19.24 0.59 0.71
CA PHE A 104 19.52 1.25 -0.59
C PHE A 104 19.32 0.31 -1.80
N SER A 105 19.75 -0.95 -1.69
CA SER A 105 19.59 -1.95 -2.75
C SER A 105 18.15 -2.28 -3.10
N LEU A 106 17.21 -2.15 -2.16
CA LEU A 106 15.78 -2.32 -2.39
C LEU A 106 15.13 -1.00 -2.80
N GLN A 107 15.56 0.12 -2.22
CA GLN A 107 15.05 1.45 -2.54
C GLN A 107 15.22 1.78 -4.04
N ASN A 108 16.37 1.43 -4.63
CA ASN A 108 16.63 1.63 -6.06
C ASN A 108 15.71 0.80 -6.99
N ARG A 109 14.97 -0.18 -6.46
CA ARG A 109 14.01 -1.00 -7.21
C ARG A 109 12.59 -0.45 -7.12
N VAL A 110 12.36 0.56 -6.29
CA VAL A 110 11.06 1.19 -6.12
C VAL A 110 10.81 2.18 -7.24
N ASP A 111 9.68 2.05 -7.90
CA ASP A 111 9.13 3.07 -8.78
C ASP A 111 8.23 3.97 -7.93
N THR A 112 8.84 5.02 -7.39
CA THR A 112 8.17 5.91 -6.44
C THR A 112 6.92 6.55 -7.03
N LYS A 113 6.96 6.97 -8.31
CA LYS A 113 5.78 7.55 -8.95
C LYS A 113 4.63 6.55 -9.03
N ALA A 114 4.88 5.38 -9.60
CA ALA A 114 3.86 4.35 -9.73
C ALA A 114 3.32 3.89 -8.36
N LEU A 115 4.19 3.76 -7.36
CA LEU A 115 3.82 3.40 -5.99
C LEU A 115 2.90 4.43 -5.34
N LEU A 116 3.26 5.72 -5.38
CA LEU A 116 2.49 6.77 -4.70
C LEU A 116 1.17 7.06 -5.40
N ASP A 117 1.14 7.00 -6.74
CA ASP A 117 -0.08 7.10 -7.51
C ASP A 117 -1.03 5.93 -7.20
N ALA A 118 -0.48 4.71 -7.14
CA ALA A 118 -1.25 3.53 -6.75
C ALA A 118 -1.73 3.62 -5.28
N ALA A 119 -0.90 4.07 -4.36
CA ALA A 119 -1.28 4.22 -2.95
C ALA A 119 -2.44 5.19 -2.76
N TYR A 120 -2.53 6.22 -3.59
CA TYR A 120 -3.67 7.15 -3.55
C TYR A 120 -4.92 6.62 -4.22
N LEU A 121 -4.79 5.81 -5.29
CA LEU A 121 -5.92 5.35 -6.10
C LEU A 121 -6.33 3.90 -5.86
N HIS A 122 -5.61 3.12 -5.01
CA HIS A 122 -5.82 1.67 -4.89
C HIS A 122 -7.27 1.28 -4.63
N ASP A 123 -7.96 2.09 -3.89
CA ASP A 123 -9.31 1.88 -3.42
C ASP A 123 -10.40 2.62 -4.25
N ILE A 124 -10.04 3.26 -5.38
CA ILE A 124 -11.00 4.04 -6.18
C ILE A 124 -12.23 3.21 -6.62
N GLY A 125 -12.04 1.91 -6.82
CA GLY A 125 -13.14 1.00 -7.19
C GLY A 125 -14.23 0.86 -6.12
N LYS A 126 -13.96 1.24 -4.87
CA LYS A 126 -14.96 1.29 -3.81
C LYS A 126 -16.10 2.25 -4.09
N VAL A 127 -15.90 3.22 -5.00
CA VAL A 127 -16.96 4.10 -5.48
C VAL A 127 -18.14 3.33 -6.09
N LEU A 128 -17.89 2.12 -6.59
CA LEU A 128 -18.89 1.24 -7.23
C LEU A 128 -19.43 0.14 -6.28
N ILE A 129 -18.92 0.04 -5.06
CA ILE A 129 -19.40 -0.93 -4.07
C ILE A 129 -20.66 -0.39 -3.37
N PRO A 130 -21.74 -1.18 -3.22
CA PRO A 130 -22.95 -0.72 -2.54
C PRO A 130 -22.68 -0.19 -1.12
N VAL A 131 -23.23 0.97 -0.78
CA VAL A 131 -22.97 1.68 0.50
C VAL A 131 -23.30 0.84 1.71
N ASN A 132 -24.36 0.04 1.66
CA ASN A 132 -24.74 -0.87 2.74
C ASN A 132 -23.70 -1.96 3.02
N ILE A 133 -22.92 -2.35 2.01
CA ILE A 133 -21.78 -3.28 2.17
C ILE A 133 -20.55 -2.51 2.66
N LEU A 134 -20.26 -1.38 2.01
CA LEU A 134 -19.08 -0.56 2.31
C LEU A 134 -19.07 -0.07 3.77
N ASN A 135 -20.24 0.34 4.29
CA ASN A 135 -20.42 0.91 5.63
C ASN A 135 -21.05 -0.07 6.64
N LYS A 136 -21.07 -1.38 6.34
CA LYS A 136 -21.70 -2.37 7.23
C LYS A 136 -20.99 -2.38 8.60
N ALA A 137 -21.79 -2.22 9.64
CA ALA A 137 -21.32 -2.37 11.02
C ALA A 137 -21.23 -3.88 11.35
N GLY A 138 -20.03 -4.45 11.30
CA GLY A 138 -19.79 -5.85 11.59
C GLY A 138 -19.14 -6.62 10.44
N LYS A 139 -19.15 -7.95 10.55
CA LYS A 139 -18.52 -8.81 9.53
C LYS A 139 -19.38 -8.87 8.26
N LEU A 140 -18.75 -8.83 7.12
CA LEU A 140 -19.37 -9.15 5.83
C LEU A 140 -19.64 -10.68 5.79
N ASP A 141 -20.78 -11.06 5.21
CA ASP A 141 -21.00 -12.45 4.83
C ASP A 141 -20.19 -12.83 3.58
N GLU A 142 -20.28 -14.08 3.13
CA GLU A 142 -19.50 -14.57 1.98
C GLU A 142 -19.80 -13.79 0.70
N ARG A 143 -21.08 -13.52 0.42
CA ARG A 143 -21.52 -12.77 -0.76
C ARG A 143 -21.08 -11.31 -0.70
N GLU A 144 -21.26 -10.66 0.43
CA GLU A 144 -20.82 -9.28 0.64
C GLU A 144 -19.29 -9.16 0.54
N THR A 145 -18.56 -10.15 1.04
CA THR A 145 -17.10 -10.25 0.92
C THR A 145 -16.68 -10.39 -0.54
N GLU A 146 -17.37 -11.22 -1.33
CA GLU A 146 -17.12 -11.36 -2.76
C GLU A 146 -17.33 -10.04 -3.50
N ILE A 147 -18.44 -9.33 -3.21
CA ILE A 147 -18.72 -8.01 -3.78
C ILE A 147 -17.63 -7.01 -3.37
N MET A 148 -17.25 -6.97 -2.09
CA MET A 148 -16.19 -6.09 -1.60
C MET A 148 -14.85 -6.36 -2.30
N HIS A 149 -14.48 -7.63 -2.52
CA HIS A 149 -13.23 -7.98 -3.19
C HIS A 149 -13.15 -7.48 -4.64
N LYS A 150 -14.28 -7.22 -5.30
CA LYS A 150 -14.28 -6.68 -6.67
C LYS A 150 -13.75 -5.25 -6.77
N HIS A 151 -13.63 -4.50 -5.65
CA HIS A 151 -13.15 -3.11 -5.75
C HIS A 151 -11.78 -2.98 -6.42
N SER A 152 -10.86 -3.92 -6.22
CA SER A 152 -9.53 -3.87 -6.82
C SER A 152 -9.58 -4.07 -8.35
N GLU A 153 -10.40 -5.01 -8.85
CA GLU A 153 -10.64 -5.18 -10.27
C GLU A 153 -11.42 -4.02 -10.87
N LEU A 154 -12.44 -3.51 -10.17
CA LEU A 154 -13.22 -2.35 -10.59
C LEU A 154 -12.35 -1.09 -10.66
N GLY A 155 -11.44 -0.88 -9.71
CA GLY A 155 -10.48 0.21 -9.73
C GLY A 155 -9.55 0.15 -10.94
N TYR A 156 -9.01 -1.03 -11.24
CA TYR A 156 -8.23 -1.28 -12.45
C TYR A 156 -9.02 -0.98 -13.72
N GLU A 157 -10.24 -1.48 -13.85
CA GLU A 157 -11.05 -1.31 -15.06
C GLU A 157 -11.54 0.15 -15.21
N LEU A 158 -11.80 0.88 -14.13
CA LEU A 158 -12.07 2.32 -14.18
C LEU A 158 -10.92 3.09 -14.82
N LEU A 159 -9.69 2.82 -14.37
CA LEU A 159 -8.52 3.61 -14.74
C LEU A 159 -7.83 3.13 -16.04
N LYS A 160 -8.13 1.92 -16.50
CA LYS A 160 -7.46 1.28 -17.64
C LYS A 160 -7.55 2.06 -18.97
N SER A 161 -8.63 2.83 -19.15
CA SER A 161 -8.83 3.66 -20.34
C SER A 161 -8.24 5.06 -20.23
N THR A 162 -7.57 5.34 -19.13
CA THR A 162 -6.89 6.63 -18.86
C THR A 162 -5.41 6.56 -19.23
N ASP A 163 -4.67 7.65 -19.03
CA ASP A 163 -3.22 7.73 -19.24
C ASP A 163 -2.38 7.28 -18.02
N ILE A 164 -3.02 6.59 -17.05
CA ILE A 164 -2.28 5.95 -15.93
C ILE A 164 -1.41 4.81 -16.47
N ASP A 165 -0.16 4.78 -16.04
CA ASP A 165 0.79 3.78 -16.50
C ASP A 165 0.42 2.36 -16.04
N LYS A 166 0.90 1.36 -16.80
CA LYS A 166 0.57 -0.05 -16.56
C LYS A 166 1.03 -0.57 -15.20
N LYS A 167 2.12 -0.03 -14.66
CA LYS A 167 2.64 -0.48 -13.37
C LYS A 167 1.74 -0.01 -12.24
N THR A 168 1.33 1.25 -12.27
CA THR A 168 0.32 1.80 -11.34
C THR A 168 -0.98 1.01 -11.42
N LEU A 169 -1.49 0.72 -12.62
CA LEU A 169 -2.69 -0.10 -12.80
C LEU A 169 -2.56 -1.50 -12.21
N ASN A 170 -1.41 -2.16 -12.41
CA ASN A 170 -1.15 -3.48 -11.85
C ASN A 170 -1.07 -3.46 -10.32
N LEU A 171 -0.50 -2.41 -9.74
CA LEU A 171 -0.48 -2.22 -8.29
C LEU A 171 -1.89 -2.06 -7.74
N ILE A 172 -2.73 -1.21 -8.37
CA ILE A 172 -4.14 -1.00 -7.98
C ILE A 172 -4.92 -2.32 -8.05
N ARG A 173 -4.76 -3.10 -9.13
CA ARG A 173 -5.46 -4.37 -9.28
C ARG A 173 -5.08 -5.39 -8.21
N ASN A 174 -3.80 -5.43 -7.81
CA ASN A 174 -3.24 -6.54 -7.04
C ASN A 174 -2.86 -6.16 -5.60
N HIS A 175 -3.24 -4.97 -5.07
CA HIS A 175 -2.79 -4.50 -3.76
C HIS A 175 -3.18 -5.40 -2.59
N HIS A 176 -4.17 -6.27 -2.76
CA HIS A 176 -4.52 -7.32 -1.81
C HIS A 176 -3.87 -8.68 -2.09
N GLN A 177 -2.98 -8.77 -3.09
CA GLN A 177 -2.18 -9.96 -3.29
C GLN A 177 -0.89 -9.94 -2.44
N ASN A 178 -0.28 -11.11 -2.31
CA ASN A 178 0.92 -11.31 -1.52
C ASN A 178 1.90 -12.28 -2.20
N ALA A 179 3.08 -12.48 -1.62
CA ALA A 179 4.12 -13.35 -2.18
C ALA A 179 3.70 -14.84 -2.25
N LYS A 180 2.71 -15.26 -1.47
CA LYS A 180 2.14 -16.63 -1.50
C LYS A 180 0.96 -16.79 -2.47
N LYS A 181 0.52 -15.70 -3.13
CA LYS A 181 -0.62 -15.68 -4.06
C LYS A 181 -1.94 -16.12 -3.42
N THR A 182 -2.10 -15.90 -2.12
CA THR A 182 -3.29 -16.30 -1.34
C THR A 182 -4.29 -15.15 -1.15
N GLY A 183 -4.02 -14.00 -1.74
CA GLY A 183 -4.90 -12.84 -1.73
C GLY A 183 -5.90 -12.82 -2.90
N TYR A 184 -6.40 -11.64 -3.22
CA TYR A 184 -7.28 -11.41 -4.34
C TYR A 184 -6.85 -10.18 -5.17
N PRO A 185 -7.31 -10.04 -6.43
CA PRO A 185 -7.99 -11.04 -7.23
C PRO A 185 -7.10 -12.25 -7.54
N PHE A 186 -7.67 -13.32 -8.08
CA PHE A 186 -6.89 -14.50 -8.48
C PHE A 186 -5.76 -14.11 -9.44
N VAL A 187 -4.59 -14.71 -9.24
CA VAL A 187 -3.40 -14.55 -10.07
C VAL A 187 -2.82 -15.91 -10.43
N ASP A 188 -2.18 -16.00 -11.60
CA ASP A 188 -1.54 -17.23 -12.06
C ASP A 188 -0.14 -17.45 -11.46
N ASN A 189 0.50 -18.54 -11.90
CA ASN A 189 1.83 -18.92 -11.39
C ASN A 189 2.96 -17.95 -11.82
N SER A 190 2.77 -17.14 -12.86
CA SER A 190 3.75 -16.15 -13.32
C SER A 190 3.76 -14.88 -12.46
N PHE A 191 2.73 -14.67 -11.66
CA PHE A 191 2.63 -13.50 -10.79
C PHE A 191 3.78 -13.44 -9.79
N ASN A 192 4.36 -12.26 -9.65
CA ASN A 192 5.37 -11.95 -8.65
C ASN A 192 4.98 -10.66 -7.90
N ALA A 193 4.86 -10.75 -6.59
CA ALA A 193 4.67 -9.59 -5.74
C ALA A 193 6.00 -8.82 -5.63
N ASP A 194 6.22 -7.86 -6.53
CA ASP A 194 7.42 -7.02 -6.51
C ASP A 194 7.49 -6.12 -5.28
N ILE A 195 8.58 -5.38 -5.13
CA ILE A 195 8.81 -4.54 -3.96
C ILE A 195 7.74 -3.45 -3.83
N ASN A 196 7.26 -2.87 -4.95
CA ASN A 196 6.25 -1.81 -4.93
C ASN A 196 4.91 -2.35 -4.41
N LEU A 197 4.50 -3.53 -4.88
CA LEU A 197 3.28 -4.17 -4.40
C LEU A 197 3.35 -4.50 -2.91
N GLN A 198 4.48 -5.00 -2.44
CA GLN A 198 4.65 -5.33 -1.03
C GLN A 198 4.64 -4.10 -0.13
N ILE A 199 5.21 -2.96 -0.60
CA ILE A 199 5.13 -1.68 0.11
C ILE A 199 3.67 -1.20 0.15
N LEU A 200 2.98 -1.22 -0.99
CA LEU A 200 1.57 -0.79 -1.06
C LEU A 200 0.68 -1.63 -0.12
N SER A 201 0.78 -2.96 -0.21
CA SER A 201 -0.03 -3.88 0.61
C SER A 201 0.19 -3.70 2.10
N ILE A 202 1.43 -3.46 2.55
CA ILE A 202 1.72 -3.26 3.97
C ILE A 202 1.28 -1.87 4.43
N ALA A 203 1.42 -0.84 3.58
CA ALA A 203 1.01 0.52 3.88
C ALA A 203 -0.51 0.61 4.05
N ASP A 204 -1.28 0.01 3.11
CA ASP A 204 -2.73 -0.13 3.20
C ASP A 204 -3.15 -0.86 4.49
N LYS A 205 -2.56 -2.03 4.76
CA LYS A 205 -2.88 -2.82 5.96
C LYS A 205 -2.57 -2.06 7.25
N TYR A 206 -1.45 -1.35 7.32
CA TYR A 206 -1.07 -0.58 8.50
C TYR A 206 -2.01 0.62 8.70
N SER A 207 -2.31 1.40 7.64
CA SER A 207 -3.30 2.48 7.68
C SER A 207 -4.65 1.94 8.15
N ALA A 208 -5.16 0.86 7.55
CA ALA A 208 -6.44 0.25 7.94
C ALA A 208 -6.51 -0.23 9.39
N LEU A 209 -5.39 -0.60 10.01
CA LEU A 209 -5.33 -1.04 11.41
C LEU A 209 -5.25 0.14 12.38
N THR A 210 -4.60 1.23 12.00
CA THR A 210 -4.32 2.39 12.88
C THR A 210 -5.27 3.56 12.67
N GLU A 211 -6.09 3.54 11.58
CA GLU A 211 -7.10 4.56 11.31
C GLU A 211 -8.33 4.37 12.20
N LYS A 212 -8.90 5.48 12.68
CA LYS A 212 -10.19 5.49 13.37
C LYS A 212 -11.30 5.29 12.35
N ARG A 213 -12.08 4.22 12.51
CA ARG A 213 -13.25 3.92 11.66
C ARG A 213 -14.54 3.97 12.49
N SER A 214 -15.66 4.22 11.83
CA SER A 214 -16.97 4.37 12.49
C SER A 214 -17.40 3.17 13.34
N TYR A 215 -16.83 1.99 13.07
CA TYR A 215 -17.18 0.70 13.70
C TYR A 215 -16.00 0.01 14.40
N LYS A 216 -14.82 0.66 14.46
CA LYS A 216 -13.61 0.05 15.06
C LYS A 216 -12.70 1.13 15.64
N GLU A 217 -12.31 0.97 16.89
CA GLU A 217 -11.26 1.79 17.47
C GLU A 217 -9.90 1.47 16.82
N PRO A 218 -9.05 2.47 16.61
CA PRO A 218 -7.71 2.27 16.06
C PRO A 218 -6.87 1.40 16.99
N LEU A 219 -6.08 0.53 16.40
CA LEU A 219 -5.05 -0.20 17.13
C LEU A 219 -3.85 0.71 17.38
N ASP A 220 -3.17 0.52 18.51
CA ASP A 220 -1.88 1.15 18.71
C ASP A 220 -0.82 0.59 17.74
N THR A 221 0.28 1.32 17.57
CA THR A 221 1.38 0.96 16.68
C THR A 221 1.90 -0.45 16.93
N LYS A 222 2.09 -0.84 18.20
CA LYS A 222 2.63 -2.15 18.56
C LYS A 222 1.68 -3.29 18.20
N GLN A 223 0.39 -3.10 18.46
CA GLN A 223 -0.65 -4.08 18.10
C GLN A 223 -0.73 -4.26 16.58
N ALA A 224 -0.76 -3.15 15.81
CA ALA A 224 -0.79 -3.17 14.36
C ALA A 224 0.44 -3.90 13.78
N LEU A 225 1.65 -3.56 14.25
CA LEU A 225 2.88 -4.21 13.82
C LEU A 225 2.91 -5.69 14.19
N THR A 226 2.37 -6.09 15.35
CA THR A 226 2.29 -7.49 15.76
C THR A 226 1.39 -8.31 14.82
N ILE A 227 0.28 -7.73 14.36
CA ILE A 227 -0.60 -8.38 13.38
C ILE A 227 0.10 -8.55 12.03
N ILE A 228 0.78 -7.51 11.56
CA ILE A 228 1.47 -7.51 10.27
C ILE A 228 2.67 -8.47 10.29
N TYR A 229 3.37 -8.61 11.42
CA TYR A 229 4.50 -9.52 11.55
C TYR A 229 4.13 -10.99 11.27
N ARG A 230 2.90 -11.39 11.50
CA ARG A 230 2.41 -12.74 11.13
C ARG A 230 2.52 -12.99 9.61
N ASP A 231 2.29 -11.98 8.78
CA ASP A 231 2.44 -12.10 7.32
C ASP A 231 3.90 -12.34 6.93
N VAL A 232 4.86 -11.78 7.69
CA VAL A 232 6.28 -12.07 7.50
C VAL A 232 6.60 -13.52 7.87
N GLN A 233 6.10 -13.99 9.02
CA GLN A 233 6.30 -15.36 9.47
C GLN A 233 5.70 -16.39 8.50
N GLU A 234 4.58 -16.05 7.88
CA GLU A 234 3.91 -16.87 6.87
C GLU A 234 4.55 -16.75 5.47
N GLY A 235 5.57 -15.91 5.29
CA GLY A 235 6.24 -15.67 4.01
C GLY A 235 5.38 -14.92 2.98
N LYS A 236 4.33 -14.22 3.42
CA LYS A 236 3.46 -13.37 2.58
C LYS A 236 4.09 -12.01 2.31
N LEU A 237 4.95 -11.54 3.21
CA LEU A 237 5.56 -10.21 3.20
C LEU A 237 7.08 -10.29 3.34
N HIS A 238 7.80 -9.44 2.60
CA HIS A 238 9.26 -9.36 2.66
C HIS A 238 9.75 -8.76 3.99
N PRO A 239 10.70 -9.43 4.71
CA PRO A 239 11.14 -8.98 6.04
C PRO A 239 11.72 -7.56 6.08
N PHE A 240 12.43 -7.12 5.04
CA PHE A 240 13.00 -5.78 4.98
C PHE A 240 11.94 -4.70 4.76
N VAL A 241 10.84 -5.00 4.07
CA VAL A 241 9.70 -4.07 3.95
C VAL A 241 9.03 -3.88 5.30
N PHE A 242 8.84 -4.97 6.05
CA PHE A 242 8.33 -4.89 7.42
C PHE A 242 9.28 -4.11 8.34
N LYS A 243 10.60 -4.38 8.27
CA LYS A 243 11.59 -3.62 9.06
C LYS A 243 11.54 -2.12 8.74
N ALA A 244 11.38 -1.76 7.47
CA ALA A 244 11.24 -0.36 7.06
C ALA A 244 9.98 0.28 7.65
N LEU A 245 8.84 -0.43 7.68
CA LEU A 245 7.63 0.03 8.35
C LEU A 245 7.86 0.24 9.87
N VAL A 246 8.56 -0.69 10.55
CA VAL A 246 8.86 -0.55 11.99
C VAL A 246 9.68 0.71 12.24
N ASN A 247 10.71 0.98 11.42
CA ASN A 247 11.54 2.17 11.55
C ASN A 247 10.71 3.45 11.36
N TYR A 248 9.90 3.52 10.29
CA TYR A 248 9.00 4.63 10.03
C TYR A 248 8.04 4.89 11.18
N ALA A 249 7.36 3.84 11.67
CA ALA A 249 6.40 3.95 12.77
C ALA A 249 7.06 4.42 14.08
N SER A 250 8.28 3.96 14.37
CA SER A 250 9.04 4.37 15.55
C SER A 250 9.44 5.85 15.51
N GLU A 251 9.84 6.37 14.34
CA GLU A 251 10.14 7.81 14.18
C GLU A 251 8.90 8.68 14.42
N LYS A 252 7.73 8.25 13.93
CA LYS A 252 6.47 8.99 14.15
C LYS A 252 6.07 9.05 15.61
N VAL A 253 6.24 7.95 16.37
CA VAL A 253 5.98 7.93 17.82
C VAL A 253 6.92 8.87 18.55
N THR A 254 8.21 8.86 18.20
CA THR A 254 9.21 9.73 18.87
C THR A 254 8.98 11.22 18.55
N ALA A 255 8.47 11.55 17.38
CA ALA A 255 8.19 12.93 16.98
C ALA A 255 6.89 13.49 17.60
N ALA A 256 6.03 12.65 18.18
CA ALA A 256 4.77 13.02 18.80
C ALA A 256 4.89 13.24 20.33
N VAL A 257 6.08 12.99 20.92
CA VAL A 257 6.43 13.19 22.33
C VAL A 257 7.30 14.44 22.48
#